data_0d41c07438e13b8c9e5b75c9ecc94167
#
_entry.id   0d41c07438e13b8c9e5b75c9ecc94167
#
_cell.length_a   1.000
_cell.length_b   1.000
_cell.length_c   1.000
_cell.angle_alpha   90.00
_cell.angle_beta   90.00
_cell.angle_gamma   90.00
#
_symmetry.space_group_name_H-M   'P 1'
#
loop_
_entity.id
_entity.type
_entity.pdbx_description
1 polymer ?
#
loop_
_entity_poly.entity_id
_entity_poly.type
_entity_poly.pdbx_seq_one_letter_code
_entity_poly.pdbx_strand_id
1 'polypeptide(L)'
;LPNHLHLPWTIKALEAGKHVLCEKPIGMNAAEAKQLFEATKKYPDLKVMEAFMYRFHPQWKEVKSWISEGKIGDIKTIQSVFTYFNADPDNIRNKAGIGGGGLLDIGCYCISASRYLLEAEPTKVYGEIELDPDFNTDRMASGILTFPKATATFTCSTQASPEQHLKVFGTEGFIEMEIPFNPLENSCTISLKKNGEEIESKVMQANHYTLQGDAFSKVILNNEPVPTSLEDALSNMRVIDAVFESSKNQSPVRL
;
A
#
# COMPACT_ATOMS: atom_id res chain seq x y z
N LEU A 1 -8.49 -11.05 -9.86
CA LEU A 1 -8.71 -12.29 -9.12
C LEU A 1 -8.88 -11.98 -7.63
N PRO A 2 -9.67 -12.78 -6.87
CA PRO A 2 -9.66 -12.69 -5.40
C PRO A 2 -8.28 -13.02 -4.82
N ASN A 3 -7.96 -12.44 -3.64
CA ASN A 3 -6.61 -12.49 -3.06
C ASN A 3 -6.01 -13.89 -2.91
N HIS A 4 -6.81 -14.90 -2.52
CA HIS A 4 -6.36 -16.30 -2.40
C HIS A 4 -5.90 -16.94 -3.72
N LEU A 5 -6.19 -16.32 -4.86
CA LEU A 5 -5.78 -16.81 -6.17
C LEU A 5 -4.49 -16.17 -6.69
N HIS A 6 -3.97 -15.10 -6.02
CA HIS A 6 -2.78 -14.40 -6.47
C HIS A 6 -1.56 -15.32 -6.51
N LEU A 7 -1.25 -15.98 -5.40
CA LEU A 7 -0.11 -16.92 -5.32
C LEU A 7 -0.24 -18.08 -6.33
N PRO A 8 -1.32 -18.90 -6.34
CA PRO A 8 -1.36 -20.08 -7.21
C PRO A 8 -1.36 -19.74 -8.70
N TRP A 9 -2.00 -18.64 -9.10
CA TRP A 9 -2.02 -18.25 -10.51
C TRP A 9 -0.71 -17.58 -10.95
N THR A 10 -0.03 -16.87 -10.07
CA THR A 10 1.31 -16.34 -10.36
C THR A 10 2.30 -17.47 -10.57
N ILE A 11 2.27 -18.52 -9.72
CA ILE A 11 3.14 -19.70 -9.90
C ILE A 11 2.85 -20.40 -11.23
N LYS A 12 1.57 -20.65 -11.57
CA LYS A 12 1.19 -21.26 -12.84
C LYS A 12 1.65 -20.45 -14.06
N ALA A 13 1.60 -19.11 -13.97
CA ALA A 13 2.07 -18.25 -15.04
C ALA A 13 3.60 -18.35 -15.20
N LEU A 14 4.35 -18.39 -14.09
CA LEU A 14 5.80 -18.62 -14.12
C LEU A 14 6.14 -19.98 -14.71
N GLU A 15 5.45 -21.05 -14.33
CA GLU A 15 5.61 -22.39 -14.92
C GLU A 15 5.35 -22.40 -16.44
N ALA A 16 4.46 -21.52 -16.90
CA ALA A 16 4.18 -21.30 -18.32
C ALA A 16 5.13 -20.32 -19.01
N GLY A 17 6.23 -19.89 -18.34
CA GLY A 17 7.25 -18.99 -18.89
C GLY A 17 6.76 -17.55 -19.09
N LYS A 18 5.84 -17.06 -18.23
CA LYS A 18 5.27 -15.72 -18.36
C LYS A 18 5.80 -14.79 -17.27
N HIS A 19 6.09 -13.54 -17.64
CA HIS A 19 6.23 -12.45 -16.68
C HIS A 19 4.87 -12.13 -16.05
N VAL A 20 4.83 -11.68 -14.81
CA VAL A 20 3.57 -11.49 -14.06
C VAL A 20 3.51 -10.11 -13.40
N LEU A 21 2.48 -9.36 -13.72
CA LEU A 21 2.01 -8.22 -12.94
C LEU A 21 0.84 -8.73 -12.08
N CYS A 22 1.10 -8.93 -10.79
CA CYS A 22 0.12 -9.51 -9.86
C CYS A 22 -0.59 -8.43 -9.07
N GLU A 23 -1.92 -8.50 -8.99
CA GLU A 23 -2.71 -7.60 -8.16
C GLU A 23 -2.28 -7.64 -6.68
N LYS A 24 -2.48 -6.49 -6.04
CA LYS A 24 -2.25 -6.31 -4.61
C LYS A 24 -3.44 -6.85 -3.77
N PRO A 25 -3.20 -7.27 -2.53
CA PRO A 25 -1.88 -7.62 -1.99
C PRO A 25 -1.36 -8.88 -2.66
N ILE A 26 -0.04 -9.05 -2.65
CA ILE A 26 0.64 -10.14 -3.39
C ILE A 26 0.16 -11.55 -2.98
N GLY A 27 -0.43 -11.70 -1.82
CA GLY A 27 -0.99 -12.93 -1.27
C GLY A 27 -1.87 -12.66 -0.06
N MET A 28 -2.32 -13.71 0.59
CA MET A 28 -3.20 -13.67 1.78
C MET A 28 -2.46 -13.26 3.06
N ASN A 29 -1.16 -13.51 3.13
CA ASN A 29 -0.31 -13.28 4.29
C ASN A 29 1.18 -13.29 3.90
N ALA A 30 2.07 -13.00 4.85
CA ALA A 30 3.51 -13.00 4.63
C ALA A 30 4.08 -14.39 4.28
N ALA A 31 3.45 -15.48 4.72
CA ALA A 31 3.89 -16.83 4.38
C ALA A 31 3.68 -17.11 2.88
N GLU A 32 2.55 -16.74 2.31
CA GLU A 32 2.28 -16.83 0.87
C GLU A 32 3.20 -15.92 0.05
N ALA A 33 3.41 -14.68 0.50
CA ALA A 33 4.35 -13.76 -0.15
C ALA A 33 5.77 -14.34 -0.16
N LYS A 34 6.21 -14.95 0.95
CA LYS A 34 7.50 -15.65 1.03
C LYS A 34 7.56 -16.86 0.11
N GLN A 35 6.49 -17.65 0.05
CA GLN A 35 6.41 -18.81 -0.86
C GLN A 35 6.56 -18.36 -2.32
N LEU A 36 5.89 -17.28 -2.72
CA LEU A 36 6.04 -16.73 -4.06
C LEU A 36 7.46 -16.24 -4.32
N PHE A 37 8.04 -15.49 -3.38
CA PHE A 37 9.42 -15.02 -3.49
C PHE A 37 10.42 -16.18 -3.68
N GLU A 38 10.26 -17.27 -2.93
CA GLU A 38 11.12 -18.46 -3.09
C GLU A 38 10.85 -19.17 -4.44
N ALA A 39 9.59 -19.21 -4.89
CA ALA A 39 9.24 -19.83 -6.16
C ALA A 39 9.88 -19.09 -7.36
N THR A 40 9.96 -17.75 -7.33
CA THR A 40 10.56 -16.97 -8.42
C THR A 40 12.05 -17.25 -8.64
N LYS A 41 12.77 -17.72 -7.62
CA LYS A 41 14.19 -18.10 -7.76
C LYS A 41 14.44 -19.20 -8.78
N LYS A 42 13.41 -20.00 -9.11
CA LYS A 42 13.46 -21.02 -10.16
C LYS A 42 13.33 -20.43 -11.58
N TYR A 43 12.94 -19.17 -11.67
CA TYR A 43 12.63 -18.48 -12.93
C TYR A 43 13.33 -17.11 -12.97
N PRO A 44 14.68 -17.05 -12.93
CA PRO A 44 15.44 -15.81 -12.74
C PRO A 44 15.27 -14.81 -13.88
N ASP A 45 14.90 -15.29 -15.07
CA ASP A 45 14.67 -14.44 -16.25
C ASP A 45 13.25 -13.87 -16.32
N LEU A 46 12.33 -14.36 -15.46
CA LEU A 46 10.97 -13.89 -15.43
C LEU A 46 10.79 -12.77 -14.41
N LYS A 47 10.07 -11.75 -14.81
CA LYS A 47 9.77 -10.59 -13.98
C LYS A 47 8.42 -10.81 -13.28
N VAL A 48 8.40 -10.59 -11.97
CA VAL A 48 7.17 -10.54 -11.16
C VAL A 48 7.14 -9.21 -10.41
N MET A 49 6.02 -8.50 -10.49
CA MET A 49 5.83 -7.23 -9.83
C MET A 49 4.46 -7.18 -9.16
N GLU A 50 4.39 -6.68 -7.92
CA GLU A 50 3.13 -6.37 -7.25
C GLU A 50 2.52 -5.08 -7.82
N ALA A 51 1.21 -5.10 -8.08
CA ALA A 51 0.51 -4.04 -8.79
C ALA A 51 0.03 -2.91 -7.86
N PHE A 52 0.93 -2.24 -7.16
CA PHE A 52 0.62 -1.01 -6.45
C PHE A 52 0.66 0.19 -7.42
N MET A 53 -0.41 0.34 -8.22
CA MET A 53 -0.52 1.33 -9.28
C MET A 53 -0.30 2.77 -8.80
N TYR A 54 -0.67 3.10 -7.56
CA TYR A 54 -0.56 4.45 -7.03
C TYR A 54 0.88 5.01 -7.08
N ARG A 55 1.90 4.14 -6.89
CA ARG A 55 3.32 4.52 -6.92
C ARG A 55 3.78 5.10 -8.26
N PHE A 56 3.03 4.84 -9.34
CA PHE A 56 3.33 5.32 -10.68
C PHE A 56 2.68 6.67 -11.00
N HIS A 57 1.72 7.13 -10.17
CA HIS A 57 1.13 8.45 -10.36
C HIS A 57 2.16 9.55 -10.07
N PRO A 58 2.24 10.61 -10.90
CA PRO A 58 3.29 11.64 -10.78
C PRO A 58 3.29 12.38 -9.43
N GLN A 59 2.14 12.46 -8.74
CA GLN A 59 2.07 13.08 -7.41
C GLN A 59 3.05 12.45 -6.41
N TRP A 60 3.30 11.16 -6.48
CA TRP A 60 4.21 10.47 -5.56
C TRP A 60 5.67 10.80 -5.83
N LYS A 61 6.05 10.99 -7.11
CA LYS A 61 7.39 11.46 -7.49
C LYS A 61 7.62 12.86 -6.97
N GLU A 62 6.63 13.73 -7.09
CA GLU A 62 6.70 15.11 -6.62
C GLU A 62 6.82 15.18 -5.10
N VAL A 63 5.99 14.44 -4.36
CA VAL A 63 6.07 14.37 -2.90
C VAL A 63 7.44 13.87 -2.44
N LYS A 64 7.99 12.84 -3.09
CA LYS A 64 9.36 12.37 -2.79
C LYS A 64 10.41 13.43 -3.12
N SER A 65 10.25 14.20 -4.20
CA SER A 65 11.14 15.32 -4.51
C SER A 65 11.10 16.38 -3.41
N TRP A 66 9.93 16.82 -2.98
CA TRP A 66 9.78 17.80 -1.90
C TRP A 66 10.40 17.31 -0.58
N ILE A 67 10.27 16.02 -0.26
CA ILE A 67 10.89 15.40 0.92
C ILE A 67 12.43 15.41 0.77
N SER A 68 12.95 14.96 -0.37
CA SER A 68 14.40 14.87 -0.62
C SER A 68 15.09 16.24 -0.69
N GLU A 69 14.35 17.26 -1.12
CA GLU A 69 14.78 18.67 -1.11
C GLU A 69 14.73 19.31 0.29
N GLY A 70 14.26 18.57 1.30
CA GLY A 70 14.17 19.06 2.68
C GLY A 70 13.07 20.10 2.90
N LYS A 71 12.07 20.21 1.99
CA LYS A 71 11.04 21.27 2.06
C LYS A 71 10.21 21.26 3.35
N ILE A 72 10.12 20.11 4.02
CA ILE A 72 9.39 19.97 5.29
C ILE A 72 10.31 19.68 6.49
N GLY A 73 11.65 19.72 6.29
CA GLY A 73 12.61 19.27 7.29
C GLY A 73 12.55 17.75 7.53
N ASP A 74 12.90 17.29 8.74
CA ASP A 74 12.83 15.87 9.12
C ASP A 74 11.39 15.40 9.25
N ILE A 75 11.03 14.28 8.60
CA ILE A 75 9.70 13.67 8.77
C ILE A 75 9.55 13.16 10.22
N LYS A 76 8.43 13.50 10.86
CA LYS A 76 8.09 13.08 12.22
C LYS A 76 6.92 12.10 12.24
N THR A 77 5.89 12.32 11.41
CA THR A 77 4.77 11.39 11.33
C THR A 77 4.08 11.45 9.97
N ILE A 78 3.48 10.31 9.59
CA ILE A 78 2.59 10.20 8.43
C ILE A 78 1.21 9.81 8.93
N GLN A 79 0.17 10.42 8.38
CA GLN A 79 -1.23 10.07 8.64
C GLN A 79 -1.90 9.73 7.33
N SER A 80 -2.60 8.60 7.27
CA SER A 80 -3.31 8.18 6.07
C SER A 80 -4.67 7.58 6.41
N VAL A 81 -5.64 7.88 5.55
CA VAL A 81 -6.99 7.33 5.61
C VAL A 81 -7.36 6.82 4.23
N PHE A 82 -8.00 5.64 4.18
CA PHE A 82 -8.63 5.14 2.98
C PHE A 82 -9.90 4.37 3.36
N THR A 83 -11.05 4.93 2.99
CA THR A 83 -12.35 4.34 3.32
C THR A 83 -13.30 4.39 2.13
N TYR A 84 -14.23 3.45 2.10
CA TYR A 84 -15.40 3.44 1.23
C TYR A 84 -16.51 2.61 1.89
N PHE A 85 -17.71 2.60 1.32
CA PHE A 85 -18.82 1.81 1.84
C PHE A 85 -19.22 0.70 0.86
N ASN A 86 -19.14 -0.55 1.32
CA ASN A 86 -19.62 -1.74 0.60
C ASN A 86 -20.09 -2.81 1.60
N ALA A 87 -21.38 -3.08 1.62
CA ALA A 87 -22.00 -4.14 2.42
C ALA A 87 -22.71 -5.19 1.53
N ASP A 88 -22.33 -5.31 0.27
CA ASP A 88 -22.86 -6.32 -0.66
C ASP A 88 -22.31 -7.70 -0.29
N PRO A 89 -23.15 -8.69 0.11
CA PRO A 89 -22.69 -10.04 0.50
C PRO A 89 -22.07 -10.83 -0.65
N ASP A 90 -22.34 -10.45 -1.90
CA ASP A 90 -21.77 -11.13 -3.07
C ASP A 90 -20.40 -10.57 -3.46
N ASN A 91 -20.02 -9.43 -2.92
CA ASN A 91 -18.71 -8.84 -3.16
C ASN A 91 -17.60 -9.67 -2.50
N ILE A 92 -16.52 -9.90 -3.25
CA ILE A 92 -15.36 -10.69 -2.76
C ILE A 92 -14.71 -10.11 -1.50
N ARG A 93 -14.84 -8.80 -1.28
CA ARG A 93 -14.27 -8.09 -0.12
C ARG A 93 -15.00 -8.41 1.19
N ASN A 94 -16.24 -8.91 1.09
CA ASN A 94 -17.06 -9.35 2.22
C ASN A 94 -17.00 -10.89 2.42
N LYS A 95 -16.00 -11.58 1.83
CA LYS A 95 -15.81 -13.03 1.93
C LYS A 95 -14.48 -13.35 2.62
N ALA A 96 -14.54 -13.65 3.92
CA ALA A 96 -13.35 -13.89 4.77
C ALA A 96 -12.42 -15.00 4.20
N GLY A 97 -12.98 -16.12 3.74
CA GLY A 97 -12.23 -17.29 3.27
C GLY A 97 -11.39 -17.08 2.01
N ILE A 98 -11.53 -15.96 1.32
CA ILE A 98 -10.82 -15.65 0.08
C ILE A 98 -10.00 -14.36 0.16
N GLY A 99 -9.76 -13.87 1.39
CA GLY A 99 -8.97 -12.65 1.64
C GLY A 99 -9.78 -11.37 1.54
N GLY A 100 -11.07 -11.41 1.90
CA GLY A 100 -11.85 -10.20 2.09
C GLY A 100 -11.39 -9.42 3.31
N GLY A 101 -11.89 -8.19 3.45
CA GLY A 101 -11.59 -7.27 4.54
C GLY A 101 -10.87 -6.01 4.09
N GLY A 102 -10.99 -4.97 4.90
CA GLY A 102 -10.49 -3.64 4.60
C GLY A 102 -8.96 -3.55 4.64
N LEU A 103 -8.32 -4.29 5.55
CA LEU A 103 -6.87 -4.22 5.73
C LEU A 103 -6.13 -4.78 4.50
N LEU A 104 -6.56 -5.91 3.95
CA LEU A 104 -6.01 -6.47 2.71
C LEU A 104 -6.41 -5.66 1.48
N ASP A 105 -7.65 -5.13 1.43
CA ASP A 105 -8.11 -4.41 0.24
C ASP A 105 -7.50 -3.00 0.14
N ILE A 106 -7.58 -2.20 1.18
CA ILE A 106 -7.17 -0.78 1.15
C ILE A 106 -6.18 -0.38 2.25
N GLY A 107 -6.14 -1.06 3.39
CA GLY A 107 -5.15 -0.80 4.44
C GLY A 107 -3.72 -1.09 3.97
N CYS A 108 -3.54 -2.07 3.09
CA CYS A 108 -2.27 -2.37 2.46
C CYS A 108 -1.65 -1.16 1.73
N TYR A 109 -2.47 -0.24 1.19
CA TYR A 109 -2.01 1.02 0.59
C TYR A 109 -1.45 1.99 1.62
N CYS A 110 -2.15 2.19 2.73
CA CYS A 110 -1.72 3.08 3.81
C CYS A 110 -0.38 2.64 4.41
N ILE A 111 -0.24 1.33 4.63
CA ILE A 111 0.99 0.70 5.13
C ILE A 111 2.11 0.88 4.08
N SER A 112 1.84 0.51 2.84
CA SER A 112 2.79 0.62 1.73
C SER A 112 3.27 2.06 1.52
N ALA A 113 2.37 3.05 1.58
CA ALA A 113 2.69 4.45 1.42
C ALA A 113 3.64 4.97 2.51
N SER A 114 3.39 4.59 3.76
CA SER A 114 4.24 4.98 4.88
C SER A 114 5.65 4.42 4.74
N ARG A 115 5.79 3.13 4.39
CA ARG A 115 7.08 2.48 4.11
C ARG A 115 7.80 3.13 2.91
N TYR A 116 7.05 3.42 1.85
CA TYR A 116 7.57 4.00 0.62
C TYR A 116 8.12 5.42 0.80
N LEU A 117 7.44 6.27 1.60
CA LEU A 117 7.88 7.64 1.85
C LEU A 117 9.01 7.72 2.88
N LEU A 118 8.99 6.85 3.90
CA LEU A 118 10.04 6.81 4.92
C LEU A 118 11.28 6.03 4.49
N GLU A 119 11.20 5.28 3.39
CA GLU A 119 12.27 4.39 2.89
C GLU A 119 12.85 3.50 4.01
N ALA A 120 11.95 3.01 4.87
CA ALA A 120 12.30 2.25 6.06
C ALA A 120 11.20 1.24 6.39
N GLU A 121 11.57 0.23 7.18
CA GLU A 121 10.61 -0.72 7.74
C GLU A 121 10.22 -0.30 9.17
N PRO A 122 8.95 -0.50 9.59
CA PRO A 122 8.58 -0.28 10.97
C PRO A 122 9.22 -1.34 11.88
N THR A 123 9.59 -0.94 13.08
CA THR A 123 10.18 -1.82 14.10
C THR A 123 9.14 -2.33 15.09
N LYS A 124 7.96 -1.68 15.12
CA LYS A 124 6.86 -2.02 16.02
C LYS A 124 5.52 -1.58 15.40
N VAL A 125 4.51 -2.42 15.58
CA VAL A 125 3.15 -2.24 15.06
C VAL A 125 2.15 -2.37 16.21
N TYR A 126 1.20 -1.45 16.30
CA TYR A 126 -0.03 -1.60 17.06
C TYR A 126 -1.20 -1.48 16.12
N GLY A 127 -2.15 -2.42 16.20
CA GLY A 127 -3.35 -2.46 15.38
C GLY A 127 -4.60 -2.71 16.19
N GLU A 128 -5.70 -2.09 15.77
CA GLU A 128 -7.05 -2.33 16.26
C GLU A 128 -7.94 -2.65 15.06
N ILE A 129 -8.71 -3.73 15.14
CA ILE A 129 -9.56 -4.23 14.05
C ILE A 129 -10.97 -4.43 14.55
N GLU A 130 -11.92 -3.93 13.80
CA GLU A 130 -13.34 -4.18 13.98
C GLU A 130 -13.84 -5.14 12.90
N LEU A 131 -14.35 -6.30 13.33
CA LEU A 131 -14.93 -7.29 12.42
C LEU A 131 -16.38 -6.98 12.11
N ASP A 132 -16.78 -7.24 10.87
CA ASP A 132 -18.17 -7.26 10.49
C ASP A 132 -18.87 -8.50 11.10
N PRO A 133 -20.01 -8.35 11.81
CA PRO A 133 -20.66 -9.45 12.48
C PRO A 133 -21.27 -10.49 11.52
N ASP A 134 -21.61 -10.08 10.29
CA ASP A 134 -22.27 -10.96 9.30
C ASP A 134 -21.24 -11.62 8.38
N PHE A 135 -20.21 -10.89 7.98
CA PHE A 135 -19.20 -11.35 7.00
C PHE A 135 -17.95 -11.92 7.64
N ASN A 136 -17.70 -11.59 8.92
CA ASN A 136 -16.47 -11.97 9.63
C ASN A 136 -15.18 -11.51 8.89
N THR A 137 -15.28 -10.41 8.18
CA THR A 137 -14.16 -9.67 7.58
C THR A 137 -13.88 -8.41 8.38
N ASP A 138 -12.66 -7.92 8.36
CA ASP A 138 -12.32 -6.65 8.97
C ASP A 138 -12.99 -5.50 8.18
N ARG A 139 -14.02 -4.90 8.78
CA ARG A 139 -14.71 -3.75 8.19
C ARG A 139 -14.02 -2.43 8.48
N MET A 140 -13.24 -2.37 9.56
CA MET A 140 -12.38 -1.24 9.91
C MET A 140 -11.09 -1.73 10.56
N ALA A 141 -9.98 -1.11 10.21
CA ALA A 141 -8.71 -1.28 10.90
C ALA A 141 -8.01 0.07 11.06
N SER A 142 -7.42 0.28 12.24
CA SER A 142 -6.56 1.43 12.55
C SER A 142 -5.24 0.94 13.13
N GLY A 143 -4.15 1.66 12.87
CA GLY A 143 -2.87 1.25 13.41
C GLY A 143 -1.85 2.36 13.57
N ILE A 144 -0.84 2.05 14.41
CA ILE A 144 0.35 2.87 14.63
C ILE A 144 1.55 2.04 14.24
N LEU A 145 2.35 2.56 13.31
CA LEU A 145 3.61 1.99 12.85
C LEU A 145 4.75 2.83 13.41
N THR A 146 5.65 2.22 14.17
CA THR A 146 6.85 2.90 14.71
C THR A 146 8.04 2.60 13.82
N PHE A 147 8.59 3.62 13.19
CA PHE A 147 9.82 3.55 12.40
C PHE A 147 11.02 4.07 13.20
N PRO A 148 12.27 3.85 12.78
CA PRO A 148 13.46 4.30 13.51
C PRO A 148 13.50 5.80 13.81
N LYS A 149 12.94 6.64 12.91
CA LYS A 149 12.98 8.11 13.03
C LYS A 149 11.62 8.80 13.00
N ALA A 150 10.55 8.05 12.76
CA ALA A 150 9.21 8.60 12.58
C ALA A 150 8.14 7.61 13.05
N THR A 151 6.91 8.06 13.10
CA THR A 151 5.74 7.19 13.25
C THR A 151 4.84 7.31 12.03
N ALA A 152 3.95 6.33 11.84
CA ALA A 152 2.83 6.50 10.92
C ALA A 152 1.55 6.00 11.60
N THR A 153 0.43 6.63 11.28
CA THR A 153 -0.91 6.19 11.67
C THR A 153 -1.75 5.98 10.43
N PHE A 154 -2.60 4.97 10.47
CA PHE A 154 -3.54 4.75 9.39
C PHE A 154 -4.91 4.34 9.91
N THR A 155 -5.93 4.62 9.12
CA THR A 155 -7.28 4.04 9.25
C THR A 155 -7.76 3.62 7.87
N CYS A 156 -8.30 2.40 7.78
CA CYS A 156 -8.99 1.92 6.59
C CYS A 156 -10.34 1.32 6.97
N SER A 157 -11.33 1.47 6.09
CA SER A 157 -12.65 0.88 6.29
C SER A 157 -13.36 0.61 4.98
N THR A 158 -13.99 -0.57 4.87
CA THR A 158 -14.90 -0.91 3.79
C THR A 158 -16.36 -0.57 4.10
N GLN A 159 -16.64 0.00 5.28
CA GLN A 159 -17.98 0.36 5.73
C GLN A 159 -18.04 1.72 6.43
N ALA A 160 -17.26 2.68 5.94
CA ALA A 160 -17.32 4.08 6.34
C ALA A 160 -17.61 4.99 5.15
N SER A 161 -17.87 6.27 5.41
CA SER A 161 -18.01 7.26 4.34
C SER A 161 -16.75 7.28 3.46
N PRO A 162 -16.89 7.36 2.13
CA PRO A 162 -15.74 7.38 1.22
C PRO A 162 -14.81 8.57 1.51
N GLU A 163 -13.56 8.27 1.77
CA GLU A 163 -12.51 9.26 2.04
C GLU A 163 -11.14 8.66 1.71
N GLN A 164 -10.23 9.47 1.19
CA GLN A 164 -8.82 9.14 1.16
C GLN A 164 -7.98 10.41 1.28
N HIS A 165 -7.01 10.38 2.16
CA HIS A 165 -5.99 11.42 2.27
C HIS A 165 -4.69 10.87 2.86
N LEU A 166 -3.61 11.59 2.63
CA LEU A 166 -2.33 11.33 3.25
C LEU A 166 -1.65 12.65 3.60
N LYS A 167 -1.13 12.75 4.83
CA LYS A 167 -0.37 13.90 5.32
C LYS A 167 0.98 13.45 5.84
N VAL A 168 2.03 14.16 5.42
CA VAL A 168 3.41 13.94 5.87
C VAL A 168 3.86 15.14 6.67
N PHE A 169 4.01 15.00 7.97
CA PHE A 169 4.42 16.07 8.88
C PHE A 169 5.92 16.02 9.13
N GLY A 170 6.58 17.12 8.85
CA GLY A 170 7.99 17.34 9.15
C GLY A 170 8.20 18.40 10.22
N THR A 171 9.47 18.70 10.51
CA THR A 171 9.85 19.72 11.51
C THR A 171 9.60 21.15 11.05
N GLU A 172 9.51 21.40 9.74
CA GLU A 172 9.40 22.74 9.15
C GLU A 172 8.12 22.96 8.35
N GLY A 173 7.28 21.93 8.22
CA GLY A 173 6.04 21.99 7.46
C GLY A 173 5.42 20.62 7.26
N PHE A 174 4.39 20.57 6.44
CA PHE A 174 3.76 19.31 6.07
C PHE A 174 3.30 19.30 4.62
N ILE A 175 3.22 18.10 4.05
CA ILE A 175 2.67 17.84 2.73
C ILE A 175 1.31 17.19 2.91
N GLU A 176 0.34 17.61 2.13
CA GLU A 176 -1.00 17.02 2.06
C GLU A 176 -1.26 16.50 0.64
N MET A 177 -1.72 15.26 0.55
CA MET A 177 -2.20 14.63 -0.68
C MET A 177 -3.70 14.40 -0.55
N GLU A 178 -4.48 15.05 -1.41
CA GLU A 178 -5.94 15.00 -1.37
C GLU A 178 -6.49 13.62 -1.75
N ILE A 179 -6.01 13.05 -2.85
CA ILE A 179 -6.41 11.73 -3.36
C ILE A 179 -5.14 10.89 -3.61
N PRO A 180 -4.54 10.31 -2.55
CA PRO A 180 -3.23 9.65 -2.69
C PRO A 180 -3.27 8.35 -3.49
N PHE A 181 -4.32 7.54 -3.32
CA PHE A 181 -4.28 6.15 -3.76
C PHE A 181 -5.01 5.90 -5.08
N ASN A 182 -6.19 6.46 -5.25
CA ASN A 182 -7.04 6.16 -6.39
C ASN A 182 -7.67 7.41 -7.03
N PRO A 183 -6.86 8.35 -7.56
CA PRO A 183 -7.37 9.51 -8.27
C PRO A 183 -8.04 9.14 -9.60
N LEU A 184 -7.82 7.91 -10.11
CA LEU A 184 -8.25 7.48 -11.45
C LEU A 184 -7.72 8.46 -12.51
N GLU A 185 -8.63 8.94 -13.38
CA GLU A 185 -8.33 9.97 -14.39
C GLU A 185 -8.69 11.38 -13.91
N ASN A 186 -9.09 11.53 -12.65
CA ASN A 186 -9.40 12.84 -12.08
C ASN A 186 -8.13 13.60 -11.72
N SER A 187 -8.25 14.91 -11.69
CA SER A 187 -7.22 15.77 -11.12
C SER A 187 -7.14 15.53 -9.61
N CYS A 188 -5.94 15.48 -9.07
CA CYS A 188 -5.68 15.45 -7.64
C CYS A 188 -4.69 16.54 -7.26
N THR A 189 -4.81 17.05 -6.05
CA THR A 189 -4.00 18.13 -5.53
C THR A 189 -3.02 17.60 -4.49
N ILE A 190 -1.78 18.06 -4.58
CA ILE A 190 -0.82 17.97 -3.49
C ILE A 190 -0.45 19.38 -3.05
N SER A 191 -0.33 19.61 -1.76
CA SER A 191 0.04 20.91 -1.22
C SER A 191 1.14 20.81 -0.16
N LEU A 192 2.05 21.79 -0.18
CA LEU A 192 3.09 22.02 0.82
C LEU A 192 2.65 23.18 1.69
N LYS A 193 2.59 22.98 3.00
CA LYS A 193 2.15 23.98 3.96
C LYS A 193 3.21 24.21 5.05
N LYS A 194 3.46 25.49 5.40
CA LYS A 194 4.32 25.90 6.51
C LYS A 194 3.60 26.94 7.35
N ASN A 195 3.67 26.83 8.68
CA ASN A 195 3.04 27.76 9.62
C ASN A 195 1.52 27.98 9.35
N GLY A 196 0.84 26.97 8.81
CA GLY A 196 -0.59 27.05 8.46
C GLY A 196 -0.89 27.68 7.09
N GLU A 197 0.12 28.17 6.38
CA GLU A 197 -0.03 28.76 5.04
C GLU A 197 0.37 27.75 3.95
N GLU A 198 -0.36 27.76 2.82
CA GLU A 198 0.02 27.01 1.63
C GLU A 198 1.16 27.73 0.91
N ILE A 199 2.31 27.06 0.79
CA ILE A 199 3.52 27.58 0.15
C ILE A 199 3.60 27.17 -1.32
N GLU A 200 3.19 25.96 -1.61
CA GLU A 200 3.22 25.41 -2.97
C GLU A 200 2.06 24.42 -3.14
N SER A 201 1.39 24.45 -4.28
CA SER A 201 0.33 23.51 -4.63
C SER A 201 0.49 23.07 -6.07
N LYS A 202 0.25 21.78 -6.34
CA LYS A 202 0.29 21.21 -7.68
C LYS A 202 -0.95 20.38 -7.92
N VAL A 203 -1.58 20.61 -9.06
CA VAL A 203 -2.67 19.78 -9.57
C VAL A 203 -2.10 18.83 -10.61
N MET A 204 -2.38 17.56 -10.47
CA MET A 204 -1.89 16.51 -11.35
C MET A 204 -3.02 15.61 -11.83
N GLN A 205 -2.87 15.12 -13.05
CA GLN A 205 -3.79 14.17 -13.65
C GLN A 205 -2.98 13.14 -14.43
N ALA A 206 -3.23 11.86 -14.16
CA ALA A 206 -2.60 10.76 -14.91
C ALA A 206 -3.37 9.47 -14.70
N ASN A 207 -3.37 8.60 -15.69
CA ASN A 207 -3.84 7.24 -15.54
C ASN A 207 -2.71 6.36 -14.99
N HIS A 208 -2.72 6.12 -13.69
CA HIS A 208 -1.67 5.36 -13.00
C HIS A 208 -1.64 3.87 -13.39
N TYR A 209 -2.75 3.30 -13.85
CA TYR A 209 -2.78 1.92 -14.38
C TYR A 209 -2.02 1.83 -15.71
N THR A 210 -2.22 2.80 -16.62
CA THR A 210 -1.44 2.88 -17.85
C THR A 210 0.05 3.04 -17.54
N LEU A 211 0.40 3.97 -16.64
CA LEU A 211 1.79 4.20 -16.25
C LEU A 211 2.44 2.97 -15.61
N GLN A 212 1.70 2.21 -14.82
CA GLN A 212 2.15 0.94 -14.25
C GLN A 212 2.41 -0.11 -15.34
N GLY A 213 1.46 -0.28 -16.27
CA GLY A 213 1.59 -1.22 -17.38
C GLY A 213 2.77 -0.88 -18.29
N ASP A 214 2.96 0.40 -18.60
CA ASP A 214 4.09 0.89 -19.38
C ASP A 214 5.42 0.65 -18.66
N ALA A 215 5.48 0.93 -17.35
CA ALA A 215 6.68 0.70 -16.55
C ALA A 215 7.06 -0.79 -16.53
N PHE A 216 6.09 -1.67 -16.31
CA PHE A 216 6.31 -3.11 -16.30
C PHE A 216 6.73 -3.64 -17.68
N SER A 217 6.12 -3.14 -18.76
CA SER A 217 6.49 -3.47 -20.13
C SER A 217 7.94 -3.07 -20.45
N LYS A 218 8.36 -1.87 -20.04
CA LYS A 218 9.76 -1.40 -20.20
C LYS A 218 10.75 -2.28 -19.43
N VAL A 219 10.42 -2.68 -18.22
CA VAL A 219 11.22 -3.61 -17.39
C VAL A 219 11.47 -4.92 -18.14
N ILE A 220 10.44 -5.47 -18.78
CA ILE A 220 10.55 -6.72 -19.55
C ILE A 220 11.42 -6.51 -20.80
N LEU A 221 11.13 -5.47 -21.59
CA LEU A 221 11.81 -5.19 -22.86
C LEU A 221 13.30 -4.88 -22.67
N ASN A 222 13.64 -4.17 -21.59
CA ASN A 222 15.02 -3.73 -21.32
C ASN A 222 15.76 -4.67 -20.35
N ASN A 223 15.09 -5.70 -19.85
CA ASN A 223 15.60 -6.59 -18.79
C ASN A 223 16.07 -5.84 -17.53
N GLU A 224 15.31 -4.80 -17.11
CA GLU A 224 15.60 -3.99 -15.94
C GLU A 224 15.03 -4.62 -14.64
N PRO A 225 15.46 -4.17 -13.45
CA PRO A 225 14.81 -4.51 -12.19
C PRO A 225 13.37 -3.95 -12.12
N VAL A 226 12.46 -4.69 -11.48
CA VAL A 226 11.09 -4.20 -11.26
C VAL A 226 11.09 -3.05 -10.23
N PRO A 227 10.28 -2.00 -10.43
CA PRO A 227 10.20 -0.86 -9.50
C PRO A 227 9.62 -1.23 -8.12
N THR A 228 8.76 -2.25 -8.06
CA THR A 228 8.18 -2.78 -6.82
C THR A 228 8.58 -4.24 -6.71
N SER A 229 9.59 -4.51 -5.87
CA SER A 229 10.15 -5.86 -5.75
C SER A 229 9.27 -6.77 -4.88
N LEU A 230 9.47 -8.08 -4.99
CA LEU A 230 8.79 -9.04 -4.13
C LEU A 230 9.27 -8.99 -2.67
N GLU A 231 10.49 -8.50 -2.41
CA GLU A 231 10.97 -8.22 -1.07
C GLU A 231 10.16 -7.09 -0.43
N ASP A 232 9.84 -6.04 -1.18
CA ASP A 232 8.97 -4.96 -0.72
C ASP A 232 7.56 -5.48 -0.46
N ALA A 233 7.01 -6.31 -1.36
CA ALA A 233 5.71 -6.97 -1.18
C ALA A 233 5.67 -7.85 0.07
N LEU A 234 6.70 -8.68 0.29
CA LEU A 234 6.84 -9.51 1.49
C LEU A 234 6.91 -8.67 2.77
N SER A 235 7.68 -7.58 2.75
CA SER A 235 7.78 -6.68 3.89
C SER A 235 6.44 -6.00 4.18
N ASN A 236 5.68 -5.61 3.15
CA ASN A 236 4.33 -5.06 3.32
C ASN A 236 3.39 -6.07 3.98
N MET A 237 3.40 -7.33 3.52
CA MET A 237 2.59 -8.39 4.11
C MET A 237 2.95 -8.71 5.56
N ARG A 238 4.24 -8.63 5.94
CA ARG A 238 4.67 -8.79 7.35
C ARG A 238 4.06 -7.72 8.27
N VAL A 239 3.98 -6.49 7.79
CA VAL A 239 3.34 -5.41 8.56
C VAL A 239 1.84 -5.66 8.69
N ILE A 240 1.18 -6.11 7.61
CA ILE A 240 -0.25 -6.47 7.63
C ILE A 240 -0.52 -7.60 8.63
N ASP A 241 0.26 -8.68 8.59
CA ASP A 241 0.16 -9.79 9.55
C ASP A 241 0.35 -9.30 10.99
N ALA A 242 1.32 -8.39 11.22
CA ALA A 242 1.55 -7.80 12.54
C ALA A 242 0.39 -6.93 13.03
N VAL A 243 -0.36 -6.26 12.14
CA VAL A 243 -1.60 -5.55 12.51
C VAL A 243 -2.67 -6.53 12.99
N PHE A 244 -2.89 -7.64 12.27
CA PHE A 244 -3.81 -8.69 12.70
C PHE A 244 -3.41 -9.32 14.03
N GLU A 245 -2.13 -9.64 14.19
CA GLU A 245 -1.57 -10.21 15.41
C GLU A 245 -1.72 -9.25 16.60
N SER A 246 -1.39 -7.97 16.40
CA SER A 246 -1.49 -6.94 17.43
C SER A 246 -2.92 -6.77 17.92
N SER A 247 -3.89 -6.69 17.02
CA SER A 247 -5.30 -6.59 17.37
C SER A 247 -5.79 -7.82 18.14
N LYS A 248 -5.44 -9.02 17.67
CA LYS A 248 -5.81 -10.28 18.33
C LYS A 248 -5.24 -10.38 19.75
N ASN A 249 -3.99 -9.97 19.95
CA ASN A 249 -3.27 -10.09 21.20
C ASN A 249 -3.45 -8.87 22.12
N GLN A 250 -4.13 -7.81 21.63
CA GLN A 250 -4.31 -6.52 22.31
C GLN A 250 -2.96 -5.94 22.80
N SER A 251 -1.92 -6.10 22.03
CA SER A 251 -0.57 -5.69 22.37
C SER A 251 0.28 -5.38 21.13
N PRO A 252 1.28 -4.48 21.26
CA PRO A 252 2.18 -4.18 20.14
C PRO A 252 3.01 -5.40 19.72
N VAL A 253 3.21 -5.57 18.41
CA VAL A 253 4.08 -6.58 17.81
C VAL A 253 5.39 -5.91 17.37
N ARG A 254 6.54 -6.55 17.67
CA ARG A 254 7.87 -6.15 17.15
C ARG A 254 8.15 -6.90 15.85
N LEU A 255 8.66 -6.20 14.87
CA LEU A 255 9.07 -6.75 13.58
C LEU A 255 10.57 -6.97 13.50
#